data_1c44b0724968796dec8b8c444004e034
#
_entry.id   1c44b0724968796dec8b8c444004e034
#
_cell.length_a   1.000
_cell.length_b   1.000
_cell.length_c   1.000
_cell.angle_alpha   90.00
_cell.angle_beta   90.00
_cell.angle_gamma   90.00
#
_symmetry.space_group_name_H-M   'P 1'
#
loop_
_entity.id
_entity.type
_entity.pdbx_description
1 polymer ?
#
loop_
_entity_poly.entity_id
_entity_poly.type
_entity_poly.pdbx_seq_one_letter_code
_entity_poly.pdbx_strand_id
1 'polypeptide(L)'
;LEEAFGNKVDIVVLDKPTTGPADTVYQAIQRGRIDLSSPILIKDCDGFYKTEEKEGNVIYVASLSKHPRIRTAGAKSYTLTNDQGIINSVVEKKIVSDHFCVGGYQFETAKSFVNSFEQLTNKGNEIFVSNIVDFTISQGNLFFESEVENFIDVGTAEDWFDYNNKPTYFCDIDGTILKSKWDYYDEVEP
;
A
#
# COMPACT_ATOMS: atom_id res chain seq x y z
N LEU A 1 -13.97 9.76 -10.56
CA LEU A 1 -12.53 10.03 -10.35
C LEU A 1 -12.12 11.33 -11.04
N GLU A 2 -12.41 11.54 -12.32
CA GLU A 2 -12.11 12.79 -13.03
C GLU A 2 -12.72 14.01 -12.34
N GLU A 3 -13.95 13.87 -11.83
CA GLU A 3 -14.66 14.93 -11.10
C GLU A 3 -13.97 15.28 -9.75
N ALA A 4 -13.37 14.27 -9.08
CA ALA A 4 -12.70 14.44 -7.80
C ALA A 4 -11.26 14.93 -7.92
N PHE A 5 -10.52 14.53 -8.97
CA PHE A 5 -9.08 14.76 -9.11
C PHE A 5 -8.72 15.68 -10.27
N GLY A 6 -9.66 15.98 -11.18
CA GLY A 6 -9.43 16.79 -12.37
C GLY A 6 -8.30 16.22 -13.25
N ASN A 7 -7.45 17.09 -13.77
CA ASN A 7 -6.32 16.72 -14.64
C ASN A 7 -5.10 16.17 -13.89
N LYS A 8 -5.22 15.83 -12.60
CA LYS A 8 -4.11 15.29 -11.79
C LYS A 8 -4.01 13.76 -11.86
N VAL A 9 -4.95 13.10 -12.52
CA VAL A 9 -5.04 11.64 -12.61
C VAL A 9 -5.30 11.24 -14.04
N ASP A 10 -4.45 10.37 -14.57
CA ASP A 10 -4.68 9.69 -15.84
C ASP A 10 -5.39 8.36 -15.58
N ILE A 11 -6.53 8.15 -16.23
CA ILE A 11 -7.31 6.93 -16.09
C ILE A 11 -7.03 6.01 -17.29
N VAL A 12 -6.46 4.85 -17.03
CA VAL A 12 -6.25 3.80 -18.04
C VAL A 12 -7.37 2.78 -17.95
N VAL A 13 -8.21 2.76 -18.97
CA VAL A 13 -9.30 1.78 -19.07
C VAL A 13 -8.82 0.53 -19.79
N LEU A 14 -9.05 -0.64 -19.18
CA LEU A 14 -8.73 -1.94 -19.75
C LEU A 14 -9.99 -2.58 -20.34
N ASP A 15 -9.88 -3.10 -21.57
CA ASP A 15 -11.03 -3.69 -22.30
C ASP A 15 -11.38 -5.10 -21.81
N LYS A 16 -10.46 -5.75 -21.11
CA LYS A 16 -10.59 -7.12 -20.61
C LYS A 16 -9.99 -7.24 -19.22
N PRO A 17 -10.49 -8.17 -18.40
CA PRO A 17 -9.83 -8.53 -17.14
C PRO A 17 -8.38 -8.95 -17.39
N THR A 18 -7.50 -8.58 -16.48
CA THR A 18 -6.09 -9.00 -16.46
C THR A 18 -5.94 -10.37 -15.81
N THR A 19 -4.78 -10.99 -16.01
CA THR A 19 -4.47 -12.31 -15.43
C THR A 19 -4.01 -12.24 -13.98
N GLY A 20 -3.81 -11.04 -13.44
CA GLY A 20 -3.39 -10.81 -12.06
C GLY A 20 -2.91 -9.38 -11.82
N PRO A 21 -2.53 -9.03 -10.58
CA PRO A 21 -2.12 -7.66 -10.22
C PRO A 21 -0.94 -7.14 -11.04
N ALA A 22 0.08 -7.97 -11.27
CA ALA A 22 1.24 -7.56 -12.05
C ALA A 22 0.90 -7.29 -13.53
N ASP A 23 -0.03 -8.07 -14.12
CA ASP A 23 -0.52 -7.81 -15.47
C ASP A 23 -1.29 -6.48 -15.54
N THR A 24 -2.06 -6.15 -14.51
CA THR A 24 -2.76 -4.86 -14.42
C THR A 24 -1.76 -3.70 -14.48
N VAL A 25 -0.69 -3.78 -13.71
CA VAL A 25 0.38 -2.77 -13.71
C VAL A 25 1.07 -2.71 -15.07
N TYR A 26 1.41 -3.86 -15.66
CA TYR A 26 2.03 -3.93 -16.99
C TYR A 26 1.15 -3.26 -18.04
N GLN A 27 -0.15 -3.58 -18.09
CA GLN A 27 -1.11 -2.96 -19.02
C GLN A 27 -1.23 -1.45 -18.79
N ALA A 28 -1.23 -1.01 -17.52
CA ALA A 28 -1.28 0.41 -17.18
C ALA A 28 -0.01 1.16 -17.68
N ILE A 29 1.17 0.58 -17.53
CA ILE A 29 2.43 1.16 -18.05
C ILE A 29 2.38 1.27 -19.57
N GLN A 30 1.99 0.19 -20.27
CA GLN A 30 1.97 0.15 -21.73
C GLN A 30 0.96 1.14 -22.32
N ARG A 31 -0.25 1.20 -21.79
CA ARG A 31 -1.35 2.05 -22.28
C ARG A 31 -1.24 3.49 -21.80
N GLY A 32 -0.75 3.70 -20.58
CA GLY A 32 -0.55 5.02 -19.98
C GLY A 32 0.63 5.79 -20.56
N ARG A 33 1.41 5.18 -21.48
CA ARG A 33 2.59 5.77 -22.10
C ARG A 33 3.61 6.28 -21.09
N ILE A 34 3.78 5.51 -20.00
CA ILE A 34 4.76 5.81 -18.95
C ILE A 34 6.16 5.74 -19.56
N ASP A 35 6.98 6.73 -19.28
CA ASP A 35 8.39 6.69 -19.65
C ASP A 35 9.10 5.56 -18.90
N LEU A 36 9.60 4.58 -19.65
CA LEU A 36 10.24 3.40 -19.11
C LEU A 36 11.53 3.70 -18.32
N SER A 37 12.12 4.87 -18.51
CA SER A 37 13.29 5.33 -17.74
C SER A 37 12.92 5.96 -16.39
N SER A 38 11.65 6.31 -16.20
CA SER A 38 11.18 6.93 -14.97
C SER A 38 10.96 5.92 -13.84
N PRO A 39 11.15 6.33 -12.58
CA PRO A 39 10.75 5.54 -11.43
C PRO A 39 9.23 5.38 -11.39
N ILE A 40 8.77 4.25 -10.86
CA ILE A 40 7.35 4.00 -10.62
C ILE A 40 7.10 3.56 -9.19
N LEU A 41 6.01 4.04 -8.62
CA LEU A 41 5.45 3.53 -7.37
C LEU A 41 4.12 2.84 -7.67
N ILE A 42 4.06 1.55 -7.39
CA ILE A 42 2.86 0.74 -7.45
C ILE A 42 2.23 0.76 -6.07
N LYS A 43 0.94 1.07 -5.99
CA LYS A 43 0.22 1.16 -4.72
C LYS A 43 -1.12 0.45 -4.84
N ASP A 44 -1.34 -0.55 -3.98
CA ASP A 44 -2.66 -1.16 -3.82
C ASP A 44 -3.66 -0.15 -3.25
N CYS A 45 -4.93 -0.26 -3.64
CA CYS A 45 -5.95 0.73 -3.28
C CYS A 45 -6.64 0.46 -1.93
N ASP A 46 -6.36 -0.68 -1.29
CA ASP A 46 -7.03 -1.21 -0.09
C ASP A 46 -6.23 -1.04 1.21
N GLY A 47 -5.22 -0.19 1.20
CA GLY A 47 -4.44 0.16 2.38
C GLY A 47 -4.10 1.65 2.45
N PHE A 48 -4.14 2.23 3.64
CA PHE A 48 -3.71 3.60 3.90
C PHE A 48 -2.46 3.58 4.77
N TYR A 49 -1.47 4.40 4.44
CA TYR A 49 -0.27 4.59 5.25
C TYR A 49 0.40 5.92 4.93
N LYS A 50 1.33 6.32 5.81
CA LYS A 50 2.23 7.44 5.58
C LYS A 50 3.63 6.90 5.36
N THR A 51 4.35 7.47 4.42
CA THR A 51 5.75 7.15 4.16
C THR A 51 6.49 8.39 3.67
N GLU A 52 7.81 8.37 3.79
CA GLU A 52 8.69 9.34 3.15
C GLU A 52 9.04 8.87 1.74
N GLU A 53 9.33 9.81 0.85
CA GLU A 53 9.89 9.48 -0.46
C GLU A 53 11.27 8.84 -0.29
N LYS A 54 11.51 7.78 -1.05
CA LYS A 54 12.78 7.05 -1.08
C LYS A 54 13.31 7.01 -2.52
N GLU A 55 14.60 6.85 -2.66
CA GLU A 55 15.25 6.60 -3.95
C GLU A 55 15.48 5.10 -4.16
N GLY A 56 15.58 4.68 -5.41
CA GLY A 56 15.86 3.29 -5.79
C GLY A 56 14.66 2.35 -5.69
N ASN A 57 14.96 1.05 -5.56
CA ASN A 57 13.92 0.03 -5.45
C ASN A 57 13.56 -0.18 -3.97
N VAL A 58 12.28 -0.05 -3.65
CA VAL A 58 11.79 -0.10 -2.27
C VAL A 58 10.52 -0.95 -2.17
N ILE A 59 10.41 -1.74 -1.11
CA ILE A 59 9.16 -2.34 -0.65
C ILE A 59 8.73 -1.64 0.62
N TYR A 60 7.49 -1.17 0.63
CA TYR A 60 6.88 -0.58 1.81
C TYR A 60 6.30 -1.68 2.68
N VAL A 61 6.69 -1.71 3.94
CA VAL A 61 6.37 -2.78 4.88
C VAL A 61 5.78 -2.26 6.18
N ALA A 62 5.05 -3.11 6.88
CA ALA A 62 4.66 -2.90 8.27
C ALA A 62 4.96 -4.16 9.08
N SER A 63 5.11 -3.99 10.40
CA SER A 63 5.43 -5.07 11.33
C SER A 63 4.17 -5.74 11.86
N LEU A 64 4.10 -7.07 11.82
CA LEU A 64 3.00 -7.85 12.43
C LEU A 64 2.88 -7.59 13.93
N SER A 65 4.01 -7.48 14.61
CA SER A 65 4.04 -7.23 16.05
C SER A 65 3.39 -5.89 16.43
N LYS A 66 3.47 -4.89 15.54
CA LYS A 66 2.80 -3.58 15.70
C LYS A 66 1.33 -3.60 15.23
N HIS A 67 0.92 -4.62 14.47
CA HIS A 67 -0.43 -4.74 13.89
C HIS A 67 -1.13 -6.05 14.29
N PRO A 68 -1.32 -6.35 15.60
CA PRO A 68 -1.81 -7.66 16.07
C PRO A 68 -3.27 -7.94 15.65
N ARG A 69 -3.98 -6.95 15.12
CA ARG A 69 -5.38 -7.09 14.69
C ARG A 69 -5.53 -7.33 13.18
N ILE A 70 -4.43 -7.45 12.43
CA ILE A 70 -4.51 -7.70 10.99
C ILE A 70 -5.12 -9.08 10.74
N ARG A 71 -6.26 -9.11 10.04
CA ARG A 71 -7.01 -10.35 9.75
C ARG A 71 -6.43 -11.12 8.58
N THR A 72 -5.80 -10.40 7.66
CA THR A 72 -5.34 -10.91 6.37
C THR A 72 -3.85 -11.28 6.36
N ALA A 73 -3.22 -11.47 7.52
CA ALA A 73 -1.79 -11.77 7.62
C ALA A 73 -1.34 -12.93 6.69
N GLY A 74 -2.11 -14.02 6.63
CA GLY A 74 -1.81 -15.14 5.74
C GLY A 74 -1.98 -14.87 4.24
N ALA A 75 -2.56 -13.74 3.86
CA ALA A 75 -2.77 -13.31 2.47
C ALA A 75 -1.76 -12.24 2.01
N LYS A 76 -0.87 -11.77 2.89
CA LYS A 76 0.15 -10.77 2.60
C LYS A 76 1.45 -11.43 2.10
N SER A 77 2.25 -10.66 1.39
CA SER A 77 3.64 -11.03 1.06
C SER A 77 4.57 -10.60 2.19
N TYR A 78 5.67 -11.31 2.38
CA TYR A 78 6.64 -11.07 3.44
C TYR A 78 8.04 -10.93 2.88
N THR A 79 8.83 -10.04 3.45
CA THR A 79 10.21 -9.81 3.05
C THR A 79 11.17 -10.60 3.95
N LEU A 80 12.25 -11.10 3.37
CA LEU A 80 13.40 -11.64 4.08
C LEU A 80 14.59 -10.73 3.82
N THR A 81 15.11 -10.08 4.85
CA THR A 81 16.21 -9.13 4.77
C THR A 81 17.47 -9.67 5.41
N ASN A 82 18.61 -9.12 5.01
CA ASN A 82 19.87 -9.29 5.71
C ASN A 82 20.04 -8.20 6.80
N ASP A 83 21.16 -8.28 7.54
CA ASP A 83 21.50 -7.33 8.61
C ASP A 83 21.69 -5.87 8.14
N GLN A 84 21.80 -5.64 6.83
CA GLN A 84 21.93 -4.33 6.21
C GLN A 84 20.59 -3.76 5.71
N GLY A 85 19.48 -4.47 5.93
CA GLY A 85 18.15 -4.07 5.45
C GLY A 85 17.93 -4.30 3.95
N ILE A 86 18.83 -5.06 3.28
CA ILE A 86 18.67 -5.44 1.88
C ILE A 86 17.77 -6.66 1.83
N ILE A 87 16.77 -6.63 0.96
CA ILE A 87 15.82 -7.72 0.77
C ILE A 87 16.48 -8.82 -0.06
N ASN A 88 16.54 -10.02 0.50
CA ASN A 88 17.06 -11.20 -0.17
C ASN A 88 15.98 -11.94 -0.96
N SER A 89 14.72 -11.90 -0.49
CA SER A 89 13.59 -12.58 -1.13
C SER A 89 12.26 -12.01 -0.63
N VAL A 90 11.22 -12.15 -1.45
CA VAL A 90 9.83 -11.83 -1.10
C VAL A 90 8.98 -13.08 -1.25
N VAL A 91 8.31 -13.47 -0.17
CA VAL A 91 7.51 -14.70 -0.12
C VAL A 91 6.03 -14.37 -0.09
N GLU A 92 5.30 -14.81 -1.11
CA GLU A 92 3.86 -14.56 -1.28
C GLU A 92 3.03 -15.49 -0.39
N LYS A 93 2.06 -14.93 0.32
CA LYS A 93 1.02 -15.64 1.11
C LYS A 93 1.56 -16.63 2.14
N LYS A 94 2.72 -16.37 2.70
CA LYS A 94 3.33 -17.20 3.73
C LYS A 94 4.09 -16.34 4.73
N ILE A 95 3.70 -16.42 6.00
CA ILE A 95 4.36 -15.70 7.09
C ILE A 95 5.75 -16.33 7.31
N VAL A 96 6.80 -15.58 6.97
CA VAL A 96 8.21 -16.00 7.11
C VAL A 96 9.04 -15.01 7.91
N SER A 97 8.49 -13.83 8.22
CA SER A 97 9.14 -12.76 8.97
C SER A 97 8.09 -11.94 9.72
N ASP A 98 8.51 -10.93 10.48
CA ASP A 98 7.62 -9.93 11.10
C ASP A 98 7.16 -8.85 10.10
N HIS A 99 7.90 -8.64 9.01
CA HIS A 99 7.62 -7.58 8.04
C HIS A 99 6.78 -8.09 6.87
N PHE A 100 5.57 -7.54 6.74
CA PHE A 100 4.69 -7.80 5.60
C PHE A 100 4.59 -6.59 4.68
N CYS A 101 4.41 -6.84 3.38
CA CYS A 101 4.22 -5.81 2.37
C CYS A 101 2.84 -5.17 2.51
N VAL A 102 2.78 -3.84 2.50
CA VAL A 102 1.54 -3.05 2.61
C VAL A 102 0.94 -2.67 1.26
N GLY A 103 1.32 -3.39 0.20
CA GLY A 103 0.87 -3.11 -1.16
C GLY A 103 1.54 -1.90 -1.80
N GLY A 104 2.72 -1.54 -1.34
CA GLY A 104 3.53 -0.47 -1.91
C GLY A 104 4.86 -1.02 -2.42
N TYR A 105 5.13 -0.83 -3.73
CA TYR A 105 6.34 -1.32 -4.39
C TYR A 105 6.89 -0.25 -5.30
N GLN A 106 8.11 0.17 -5.06
CA GLN A 106 8.81 1.15 -5.89
C GLN A 106 9.90 0.47 -6.71
N PHE A 107 9.92 0.80 -7.99
CA PHE A 107 10.98 0.39 -8.90
C PHE A 107 11.73 1.65 -9.36
N GLU A 108 13.05 1.58 -9.39
CA GLU A 108 13.91 2.67 -9.86
C GLU A 108 13.60 3.04 -11.32
N THR A 109 13.14 2.09 -12.12
CA THR A 109 12.66 2.33 -13.48
C THR A 109 11.46 1.45 -13.81
N ALA A 110 10.48 1.99 -14.56
CA ALA A 110 9.37 1.20 -15.10
C ALA A 110 9.87 0.06 -16.01
N LYS A 111 11.00 0.25 -16.68
CA LYS A 111 11.65 -0.76 -17.52
C LYS A 111 12.03 -2.01 -16.74
N SER A 112 12.52 -1.86 -15.51
CA SER A 112 12.89 -2.99 -14.65
C SER A 112 11.67 -3.88 -14.37
N PHE A 113 10.53 -3.28 -14.04
CA PHE A 113 9.27 -3.99 -13.84
C PHE A 113 8.81 -4.71 -15.13
N VAL A 114 8.76 -3.97 -16.26
CA VAL A 114 8.32 -4.50 -17.56
C VAL A 114 9.15 -5.71 -17.98
N ASN A 115 10.48 -5.58 -17.95
CA ASN A 115 11.39 -6.66 -18.33
C ASN A 115 11.19 -7.91 -17.46
N SER A 116 11.02 -7.75 -16.16
CA SER A 116 10.79 -8.85 -15.22
C SER A 116 9.44 -9.53 -15.45
N PHE A 117 8.39 -8.73 -15.70
CA PHE A 117 7.07 -9.26 -16.02
C PHE A 117 7.08 -10.09 -17.31
N GLU A 118 7.66 -9.58 -18.40
CA GLU A 118 7.74 -10.29 -19.69
C GLU A 118 8.47 -11.62 -19.61
N GLN A 119 9.50 -11.72 -18.75
CA GLN A 119 10.21 -12.96 -18.52
C GLN A 119 9.43 -13.99 -17.69
N LEU A 120 8.57 -13.52 -16.78
CA LEU A 120 7.76 -14.39 -15.89
C LEU A 120 6.46 -14.87 -16.54
N THR A 121 5.85 -14.11 -17.46
CA THR A 121 4.53 -14.41 -18.06
C THR A 121 4.48 -15.71 -18.84
N ASN A 122 5.60 -16.25 -19.24
CA ASN A 122 5.68 -17.53 -19.97
C ASN A 122 5.24 -18.76 -19.16
N LYS A 123 4.85 -18.63 -17.88
CA LYS A 123 4.54 -19.74 -16.97
C LYS A 123 3.04 -19.98 -16.71
N GLY A 124 2.14 -19.14 -17.25
CA GLY A 124 0.68 -19.39 -17.25
C GLY A 124 -0.04 -19.30 -15.89
N ASN A 125 0.62 -18.83 -14.83
CA ASN A 125 0.03 -18.63 -13.50
C ASN A 125 -0.27 -17.16 -13.24
N GLU A 126 -1.16 -16.89 -12.27
CA GLU A 126 -1.34 -15.55 -11.73
C GLU A 126 -0.01 -15.03 -11.17
N ILE A 127 0.37 -13.80 -11.55
CA ILE A 127 1.61 -13.16 -11.13
C ILE A 127 1.26 -11.97 -10.24
N PHE A 128 1.78 -11.99 -9.01
CA PHE A 128 1.70 -10.87 -8.06
C PHE A 128 2.88 -9.90 -8.25
N VAL A 129 2.74 -8.66 -7.81
CA VAL A 129 3.83 -7.68 -7.86
C VAL A 129 5.03 -8.16 -7.04
N SER A 130 4.79 -8.82 -5.90
CA SER A 130 5.83 -9.47 -5.08
C SER A 130 6.67 -10.50 -5.86
N ASN A 131 6.06 -11.25 -6.79
CA ASN A 131 6.80 -12.19 -7.64
C ASN A 131 7.71 -11.46 -8.62
N ILE A 132 7.29 -10.30 -9.14
CA ILE A 132 8.13 -9.47 -10.00
C ILE A 132 9.33 -8.94 -9.21
N VAL A 133 9.10 -8.49 -7.98
CA VAL A 133 10.20 -8.03 -7.10
C VAL A 133 11.18 -9.15 -6.83
N ASP A 134 10.70 -10.33 -6.37
CA ASP A 134 11.56 -11.48 -6.07
C ASP A 134 12.39 -11.90 -7.28
N PHE A 135 11.77 -11.93 -8.45
CA PHE A 135 12.49 -12.20 -9.71
C PHE A 135 13.52 -11.13 -10.01
N THR A 136 13.18 -9.84 -9.84
CA THR A 136 14.10 -8.72 -10.11
C THR A 136 15.31 -8.77 -9.15
N ILE A 137 15.10 -9.16 -7.88
CA ILE A 137 16.17 -9.43 -6.92
C ILE A 137 17.05 -10.57 -7.42
N SER A 138 16.48 -11.66 -7.91
CA SER A 138 17.24 -12.80 -8.46
C SER A 138 18.13 -12.43 -9.64
N GLN A 139 17.81 -11.34 -10.35
CA GLN A 139 18.64 -10.78 -11.43
C GLN A 139 19.75 -9.84 -10.93
N GLY A 140 19.94 -9.73 -9.61
CA GLY A 140 20.99 -8.92 -8.99
C GLY A 140 20.62 -7.47 -8.68
N ASN A 141 19.36 -7.10 -8.79
CA ASN A 141 18.88 -5.77 -8.37
C ASN A 141 18.68 -5.73 -6.86
N LEU A 142 19.10 -4.64 -6.24
CA LEU A 142 18.90 -4.45 -4.79
C LEU A 142 17.54 -3.82 -4.53
N PHE A 143 16.85 -4.35 -3.52
CA PHE A 143 15.65 -3.76 -2.94
C PHE A 143 15.86 -3.54 -1.45
N PHE A 144 15.24 -2.48 -0.93
CA PHE A 144 15.29 -2.11 0.48
C PHE A 144 13.89 -2.06 1.08
N GLU A 145 13.79 -2.32 2.37
CA GLU A 145 12.56 -2.09 3.10
C GLU A 145 12.42 -0.62 3.51
N SER A 146 11.19 -0.13 3.48
CA SER A 146 10.81 1.10 4.16
C SER A 146 9.59 0.83 5.03
N GLU A 147 9.76 0.85 6.34
CA GLU A 147 8.64 0.71 7.26
C GLU A 147 7.75 1.95 7.19
N VAL A 148 6.44 1.72 7.07
CA VAL A 148 5.44 2.78 6.96
C VAL A 148 4.86 3.14 8.33
N GLU A 149 4.30 4.34 8.41
CA GLU A 149 3.58 4.79 9.58
C GLU A 149 2.06 4.71 9.37
N ASN A 150 1.32 4.48 10.46
CA ASN A 150 -0.14 4.53 10.49
C ASN A 150 -0.82 3.64 9.42
N PHE A 151 -0.28 2.43 9.21
CA PHE A 151 -0.90 1.50 8.27
C PHE A 151 -2.30 1.08 8.73
N ILE A 152 -3.26 1.17 7.82
CA ILE A 152 -4.65 0.75 7.99
C ILE A 152 -5.02 -0.13 6.80
N ASP A 153 -5.36 -1.39 7.07
CA ASP A 153 -5.88 -2.33 6.08
C ASP A 153 -7.40 -2.12 5.95
N VAL A 154 -7.90 -2.01 4.74
CA VAL A 154 -9.33 -1.94 4.41
C VAL A 154 -9.72 -2.92 3.30
N GLY A 155 -8.90 -3.95 3.11
CA GLY A 155 -9.02 -4.91 2.01
C GLY A 155 -10.17 -5.91 2.16
N THR A 156 -10.80 -6.01 3.33
CA THR A 156 -12.02 -6.81 3.51
C THR A 156 -13.22 -5.93 3.84
N ALA A 157 -14.44 -6.46 3.63
CA ALA A 157 -15.66 -5.76 4.01
C ALA A 157 -15.70 -5.47 5.52
N GLU A 158 -15.16 -6.37 6.34
CA GLU A 158 -15.09 -6.20 7.79
C GLU A 158 -14.11 -5.10 8.18
N ASP A 159 -12.91 -5.05 7.56
CA ASP A 159 -11.91 -4.00 7.80
C ASP A 159 -12.45 -2.64 7.38
N TRP A 160 -13.12 -2.57 6.22
CA TRP A 160 -13.78 -1.37 5.75
C TRP A 160 -14.90 -0.90 6.69
N PHE A 161 -15.72 -1.83 7.19
CA PHE A 161 -16.76 -1.54 8.15
C PHE A 161 -16.17 -1.00 9.46
N ASP A 162 -15.14 -1.65 10.02
CA ASP A 162 -14.46 -1.19 11.23
C ASP A 162 -13.81 0.20 11.04
N TYR A 163 -13.22 0.45 9.87
CA TYR A 163 -12.65 1.75 9.53
C TYR A 163 -13.69 2.88 9.52
N ASN A 164 -14.90 2.60 9.00
CA ASN A 164 -15.98 3.58 8.90
C ASN A 164 -16.81 3.69 10.16
N ASN A 165 -16.85 2.64 10.98
CA ASN A 165 -17.66 2.60 12.21
C ASN A 165 -16.94 3.29 13.37
N LYS A 166 -16.70 4.58 13.21
CA LYS A 166 -16.08 5.39 14.26
C LYS A 166 -17.06 5.59 15.41
N PRO A 167 -16.59 5.53 16.66
CA PRO A 167 -17.44 5.80 17.81
C PRO A 167 -17.99 7.22 17.72
N THR A 168 -19.30 7.36 17.99
CA THR A 168 -19.92 8.68 18.18
C THR A 168 -19.75 9.10 19.63
N TYR A 169 -19.12 10.23 19.84
CA TYR A 169 -18.98 10.82 21.15
C TYR A 169 -20.07 11.87 21.36
N PHE A 170 -20.84 11.73 22.41
CA PHE A 170 -21.73 12.76 22.90
C PHE A 170 -20.95 13.51 23.97
N CYS A 171 -20.73 14.79 23.78
CA CYS A 171 -20.02 15.63 24.71
C CYS A 171 -21.00 16.58 25.31
N ASP A 172 -21.07 16.62 26.65
CA ASP A 172 -21.78 17.67 27.38
C ASP A 172 -21.04 19.00 27.17
N ILE A 173 -21.79 20.06 26.88
CA ILE A 173 -21.20 21.34 26.51
C ILE A 173 -21.08 22.21 27.80
N ASP A 174 -22.12 22.24 28.57
CA ASP A 174 -22.18 23.13 29.78
C ASP A 174 -21.33 22.54 30.91
N GLY A 175 -20.33 23.29 31.33
CA GLY A 175 -19.42 22.88 32.41
C GLY A 175 -18.36 21.85 31.98
N THR A 176 -18.45 21.29 30.75
CA THR A 176 -17.46 20.34 30.19
C THR A 176 -16.55 21.02 29.17
N ILE A 177 -17.12 21.66 28.16
CA ILE A 177 -16.38 22.40 27.13
C ILE A 177 -16.43 23.91 27.42
N LEU A 178 -17.57 24.40 27.86
CA LEU A 178 -17.77 25.80 28.21
C LEU A 178 -17.87 25.96 29.73
N LYS A 179 -17.28 27.02 30.28
CA LYS A 179 -17.53 27.41 31.67
C LYS A 179 -18.94 27.98 31.78
N SER A 180 -19.78 27.35 32.58
CA SER A 180 -21.11 27.88 32.89
C SER A 180 -21.17 28.38 34.33
N LYS A 181 -21.88 29.50 34.54
CA LYS A 181 -22.31 29.94 35.87
C LYS A 181 -23.71 29.39 36.11
N TRP A 182 -23.90 28.67 37.21
CA TRP A 182 -25.14 27.96 37.55
C TRP A 182 -26.41 28.83 37.54
N ASP A 183 -26.25 30.14 37.62
CA ASP A 183 -27.40 31.04 37.78
C ASP A 183 -27.89 31.73 36.49
N TYR A 184 -27.10 31.69 35.38
CA TYR A 184 -27.48 32.33 34.09
C TYR A 184 -26.81 31.61 32.90
N TYR A 185 -27.62 30.94 32.11
CA TYR A 185 -27.19 30.28 30.86
C TYR A 185 -26.69 31.26 29.78
N ASP A 186 -26.98 32.56 29.94
CA ASP A 186 -26.54 33.60 28.99
C ASP A 186 -25.08 34.04 29.20
N GLU A 187 -24.37 33.52 30.22
CA GLU A 187 -22.98 33.85 30.54
C GLU A 187 -22.08 32.59 30.38
N VAL A 188 -22.04 31.98 29.18
CA VAL A 188 -21.19 30.83 28.89
C VAL A 188 -19.95 31.34 28.21
N GLU A 189 -18.78 31.06 28.79
CA GLU A 189 -17.46 31.35 28.22
C GLU A 189 -16.78 30.04 27.74
N PRO A 190 -16.06 30.07 26.60
CA PRO A 190 -15.30 28.91 26.06
C PRO A 190 -14.07 28.54 26.91
#